data_273131c9e90425821ca25d458afd4bf1
#
_entry.id   273131c9e90425821ca25d458afd4bf1
#
_cell.length_a   1.000
_cell.length_b   1.000
_cell.length_c   1.000
_cell.angle_alpha   90.00
_cell.angle_beta   90.00
_cell.angle_gamma   90.00
#
_symmetry.space_group_name_H-M   'P 1'
#
loop_
_entity.id
_entity.type
_entity.pdbx_description
1 polymer ?
#
loop_
_entity_poly.entity_id
_entity_poly.type
_entity_poly.pdbx_seq_one_letter_code
_entity_poly.pdbx_strand_id
1 'polypeptide(L)'
;MEILKDASATAIYGSRGANGVVIITTKGGKSGKGRIDFETYYSTQQVIKKLELLNATEFATLMNERAVNDRVASPYFTQNQIASFGEGTDWQNEIFRSAPLQNHSLTFSGGNDKTKYSIGGSWFDQQGIIKNSGFGRGSIRANINSEVNKVVSLSLSTIYSKTANTRLRSDNSVRGDGALSAAMVAPPTITPYNATGGYNRVDAYSFSPNVLESPLVFLNEITDNGSSDELILNSAINFKIMEGLNLKLSGGLQNFNQRNDRYSSRALRGTPTGSANVGYNQSVSYLNENILSYQKQFNTNHSISALVGFTFQNNINNSLSSGAAGFPSDALSFYNLQSGSVPGVPNTGYQDWTMLSYLGRINYT
;
A
#
# COMPACT_ATOMS: atom_id res chain seq x y z
N MET A 1 -3.75 -21.76 -1.61
CA MET A 1 -4.76 -20.86 -1.04
C MET A 1 -6.09 -21.57 -1.15
N GLU A 2 -6.81 -21.70 -0.06
CA GLU A 2 -8.13 -22.32 0.02
C GLU A 2 -9.11 -21.31 0.58
N ILE A 3 -10.33 -21.30 0.07
CA ILE A 3 -11.38 -20.39 0.51
C ILE A 3 -12.54 -21.23 1.04
N LEU A 4 -12.79 -21.13 2.35
CA LEU A 4 -13.93 -21.78 3.02
C LEU A 4 -15.11 -20.82 3.04
N LYS A 5 -16.18 -21.18 2.36
CA LYS A 5 -17.40 -20.36 2.24
C LYS A 5 -18.59 -20.97 2.99
N ASP A 6 -18.53 -22.28 3.26
CA ASP A 6 -19.63 -23.01 3.91
C ASP A 6 -19.58 -22.87 5.42
N ALA A 7 -20.73 -22.73 6.05
CA ALA A 7 -20.86 -22.59 7.51
C ALA A 7 -20.24 -23.75 8.26
N SER A 8 -20.35 -24.98 7.76
CA SER A 8 -19.73 -26.18 8.38
C SER A 8 -18.21 -26.16 8.36
N ALA A 9 -17.61 -25.64 7.26
CA ALA A 9 -16.17 -25.52 7.12
C ALA A 9 -15.61 -24.36 7.95
N THR A 10 -16.38 -23.27 8.10
CA THR A 10 -15.97 -22.08 8.84
C THR A 10 -16.28 -22.15 10.34
N ALA A 11 -17.12 -23.09 10.79
CA ALA A 11 -17.57 -23.22 12.18
C ALA A 11 -16.41 -23.33 13.21
N ILE A 12 -15.28 -23.94 12.81
CA ILE A 12 -14.10 -24.05 13.68
C ILE A 12 -13.40 -22.71 13.94
N TYR A 13 -13.72 -21.67 13.15
CA TYR A 13 -13.18 -20.31 13.30
C TYR A 13 -14.13 -19.40 14.09
N GLY A 14 -15.27 -19.94 14.53
CA GLY A 14 -16.28 -19.21 15.32
C GLY A 14 -16.80 -17.96 14.60
N SER A 15 -17.07 -16.90 15.35
CA SER A 15 -17.58 -15.64 14.81
C SER A 15 -16.66 -14.99 13.76
N ARG A 16 -15.37 -15.27 13.79
CA ARG A 16 -14.39 -14.81 12.79
C ARG A 16 -14.61 -15.41 11.40
N GLY A 17 -15.23 -16.61 11.34
CA GLY A 17 -15.54 -17.29 10.08
C GLY A 17 -16.85 -16.84 9.42
N ALA A 18 -17.62 -15.89 10.01
CA ALA A 18 -18.94 -15.50 9.52
C ALA A 18 -18.95 -14.99 8.07
N ASN A 19 -17.87 -14.33 7.63
CA ASN A 19 -17.72 -13.83 6.25
C ASN A 19 -16.88 -14.76 5.35
N GLY A 20 -16.63 -15.99 5.78
CA GLY A 20 -15.74 -16.94 5.12
C GLY A 20 -14.31 -16.88 5.66
N VAL A 21 -13.52 -17.90 5.32
CA VAL A 21 -12.13 -18.03 5.75
C VAL A 21 -11.23 -18.26 4.54
N VAL A 22 -10.15 -17.50 4.45
CA VAL A 22 -9.10 -17.70 3.46
C VAL A 22 -7.89 -18.33 4.14
N ILE A 23 -7.56 -19.56 3.76
CA ILE A 23 -6.40 -20.27 4.27
C ILE A 23 -5.25 -20.09 3.28
N ILE A 24 -4.14 -19.50 3.76
CA ILE A 24 -2.92 -19.32 2.97
C ILE A 24 -1.84 -20.23 3.54
N THR A 25 -1.46 -21.25 2.77
CA THR A 25 -0.33 -22.12 3.11
C THR A 25 0.91 -21.61 2.40
N THR A 26 1.92 -21.20 3.15
CA THR A 26 3.20 -20.75 2.60
C THR A 26 4.07 -21.93 2.18
N LYS A 27 4.97 -21.70 1.20
CA LYS A 27 5.96 -22.71 0.84
C LYS A 27 6.90 -22.97 2.03
N GLY A 28 6.97 -24.20 2.48
CA GLY A 28 7.88 -24.66 3.53
C GLY A 28 9.12 -25.36 2.94
N GLY A 29 10.09 -25.69 3.79
CA GLY A 29 11.20 -26.57 3.44
C GLY A 29 10.74 -28.00 3.13
N LYS A 30 11.53 -28.69 2.31
CA LYS A 30 11.32 -30.10 2.00
C LYS A 30 12.52 -30.90 2.50
N SER A 31 12.31 -32.20 2.82
CA SER A 31 13.41 -33.12 3.08
C SER A 31 14.26 -33.29 1.83
N GLY A 32 15.58 -33.33 1.99
CA GLY A 32 16.54 -33.44 0.89
C GLY A 32 17.73 -32.49 1.02
N LYS A 33 18.59 -32.52 0.00
CA LYS A 33 19.76 -31.64 -0.07
C LYS A 33 19.34 -30.16 -0.04
N GLY A 34 20.17 -29.33 0.60
CA GLY A 34 19.99 -27.89 0.56
C GLY A 34 19.92 -27.36 -0.86
N ARG A 35 18.97 -26.45 -1.10
CA ARG A 35 18.72 -25.84 -2.42
C ARG A 35 18.73 -24.33 -2.26
N ILE A 36 19.32 -23.67 -3.23
CA ILE A 36 19.32 -22.22 -3.39
C ILE A 36 18.47 -21.88 -4.61
N ASP A 37 17.44 -21.09 -4.42
CA ASP A 37 16.60 -20.57 -5.50
C ASP A 37 16.82 -19.06 -5.58
N PHE A 38 17.28 -18.59 -6.74
CA PHE A 38 17.38 -17.18 -7.08
C PHE A 38 16.41 -16.88 -8.21
N GLU A 39 15.56 -15.89 -8.01
CA GLU A 39 14.60 -15.42 -8.98
C GLU A 39 14.75 -13.92 -9.17
N THR A 40 14.86 -13.50 -10.40
CA THR A 40 14.92 -12.07 -10.73
C THR A 40 14.10 -11.80 -11.96
N TYR A 41 13.38 -10.69 -11.98
CA TYR A 41 12.77 -10.18 -13.20
C TYR A 41 12.85 -8.66 -13.24
N TYR A 42 12.92 -8.17 -14.47
CA TYR A 42 12.86 -6.75 -14.80
C TYR A 42 11.75 -6.53 -15.81
N SER A 43 10.98 -5.47 -15.63
CA SER A 43 9.87 -5.13 -16.50
C SER A 43 9.80 -3.61 -16.67
N THR A 44 9.19 -3.16 -17.76
CA THR A 44 8.91 -1.75 -18.01
C THR A 44 7.40 -1.57 -18.10
N GLN A 45 6.88 -0.59 -17.41
CA GLN A 45 5.48 -0.21 -17.39
C GLN A 45 5.29 1.12 -18.13
N GLN A 46 4.19 1.24 -18.84
CA GLN A 46 3.79 2.49 -19.50
C GLN A 46 2.27 2.60 -19.50
N VAL A 47 1.76 3.82 -19.70
CA VAL A 47 0.33 4.03 -19.89
C VAL A 47 -0.13 3.30 -21.16
N ILE A 48 -1.23 2.54 -21.06
CA ILE A 48 -1.74 1.72 -22.17
C ILE A 48 -2.26 2.63 -23.28
N LYS A 49 -3.01 3.67 -22.93
CA LYS A 49 -3.59 4.63 -23.86
C LYS A 49 -3.68 6.00 -23.20
N LYS A 50 -3.25 7.04 -23.89
CA LYS A 50 -3.51 8.44 -23.54
C LYS A 50 -4.84 8.87 -24.11
N LEU A 51 -5.45 9.87 -23.50
CA LEU A 51 -6.63 10.52 -24.07
C LEU A 51 -6.21 11.38 -25.26
N GLU A 52 -7.00 11.34 -26.31
CA GLU A 52 -6.86 12.27 -27.44
C GLU A 52 -7.49 13.60 -27.00
N LEU A 53 -6.64 14.57 -26.74
CA LEU A 53 -7.02 15.93 -26.36
C LEU A 53 -6.69 16.86 -27.50
N LEU A 54 -7.35 18.02 -27.49
CA LEU A 54 -7.08 19.07 -28.48
C LEU A 54 -5.64 19.56 -28.36
N ASN A 55 -4.97 19.77 -29.50
CA ASN A 55 -3.71 20.49 -29.57
C ASN A 55 -3.92 21.99 -29.34
N ALA A 56 -2.84 22.79 -29.30
CA ALA A 56 -2.95 24.18 -28.94
C ALA A 56 -3.70 25.03 -30.02
N THR A 57 -3.53 24.70 -31.29
CA THR A 57 -4.25 25.35 -32.37
C THR A 57 -5.75 25.04 -32.33
N GLU A 58 -6.10 23.78 -32.16
CA GLU A 58 -7.49 23.32 -32.05
C GLU A 58 -8.18 23.90 -30.81
N PHE A 59 -7.48 23.86 -29.66
CA PHE A 59 -7.97 24.45 -28.42
C PHE A 59 -8.26 25.95 -28.56
N ALA A 60 -7.32 26.73 -29.12
CA ALA A 60 -7.48 28.14 -29.28
C ALA A 60 -8.63 28.50 -30.27
N THR A 61 -8.79 27.69 -31.31
CA THR A 61 -9.90 27.80 -32.27
C THR A 61 -11.24 27.56 -31.57
N LEU A 62 -11.34 26.47 -30.78
CA LEU A 62 -12.57 26.16 -30.04
C LEU A 62 -12.90 27.21 -28.97
N MET A 63 -11.88 27.79 -28.32
CA MET A 63 -12.12 28.86 -27.34
C MET A 63 -12.62 30.13 -28.01
N ASN A 64 -12.16 30.46 -29.22
CA ASN A 64 -12.70 31.59 -30.00
C ASN A 64 -14.14 31.33 -30.46
N GLU A 65 -14.47 30.10 -30.88
CA GLU A 65 -15.86 29.73 -31.18
C GLU A 65 -16.77 29.92 -29.95
N ARG A 66 -16.27 29.45 -28.77
CA ARG A 66 -16.95 29.70 -27.51
C ARG A 66 -17.15 31.19 -27.24
N ALA A 67 -16.14 32.02 -27.48
CA ALA A 67 -16.27 33.47 -27.28
C ALA A 67 -17.41 34.06 -28.12
N VAL A 68 -17.57 33.61 -29.36
CA VAL A 68 -18.68 34.01 -30.24
C VAL A 68 -20.02 33.57 -29.67
N ASN A 69 -20.13 32.31 -29.25
CA ASN A 69 -21.36 31.75 -28.69
C ASN A 69 -21.76 32.42 -27.37
N ASP A 70 -20.78 32.75 -26.54
CA ASP A 70 -20.96 33.46 -25.25
C ASP A 70 -21.13 34.97 -25.44
N ARG A 71 -21.10 35.48 -26.70
CA ARG A 71 -21.22 36.91 -27.08
C ARG A 71 -20.16 37.78 -26.41
N VAL A 72 -18.94 37.27 -26.27
CA VAL A 72 -17.80 38.03 -25.78
C VAL A 72 -17.39 39.05 -26.86
N ALA A 73 -17.10 40.28 -26.45
CA ALA A 73 -16.86 41.38 -27.38
C ALA A 73 -15.63 41.22 -28.32
N SER A 74 -14.68 40.39 -27.90
CA SER A 74 -13.44 40.12 -28.67
C SER A 74 -13.04 38.66 -28.56
N PRO A 75 -12.45 38.06 -29.60
CA PRO A 75 -11.93 36.69 -29.49
C PRO A 75 -10.82 36.62 -28.46
N TYR A 76 -10.70 35.45 -27.83
CA TYR A 76 -9.67 35.22 -26.82
C TYR A 76 -8.25 35.18 -27.43
N PHE A 77 -8.14 34.70 -28.65
CA PHE A 77 -6.88 34.59 -29.40
C PHE A 77 -6.97 35.24 -30.77
N THR A 78 -5.95 35.98 -31.16
CA THR A 78 -5.82 36.52 -32.54
C THR A 78 -5.47 35.39 -33.50
N GLN A 79 -5.74 35.60 -34.82
CA GLN A 79 -5.38 34.61 -35.85
C GLN A 79 -3.87 34.33 -35.90
N ASN A 80 -3.04 35.35 -35.67
CA ASN A 80 -1.58 35.19 -35.62
C ASN A 80 -1.14 34.31 -34.42
N GLN A 81 -1.78 34.47 -33.25
CA GLN A 81 -1.52 33.60 -32.09
C GLN A 81 -1.92 32.16 -32.39
N ILE A 82 -3.12 31.94 -32.96
CA ILE A 82 -3.58 30.59 -33.32
C ILE A 82 -2.59 29.91 -34.28
N ALA A 83 -2.16 30.64 -35.33
CA ALA A 83 -1.20 30.14 -36.31
C ALA A 83 0.18 29.82 -35.70
N SER A 84 0.55 30.50 -34.61
CA SER A 84 1.86 30.30 -33.93
C SER A 84 1.90 29.19 -32.91
N PHE A 85 0.76 28.70 -32.42
CA PHE A 85 0.72 27.71 -31.31
C PHE A 85 1.17 26.30 -31.72
N GLY A 86 0.82 25.85 -32.94
CA GLY A 86 1.13 24.50 -33.39
C GLY A 86 0.51 23.44 -32.49
N GLU A 87 1.28 22.39 -32.18
CA GLU A 87 0.85 21.30 -31.29
C GLU A 87 0.72 21.77 -29.84
N GLY A 88 1.60 22.67 -29.38
CA GLY A 88 1.62 23.16 -28.00
C GLY A 88 2.13 22.16 -27.00
N THR A 89 1.65 22.24 -25.76
CA THR A 89 2.07 21.39 -24.65
C THR A 89 1.19 20.14 -24.53
N ASP A 90 1.76 18.96 -24.72
CA ASP A 90 1.13 17.69 -24.32
C ASP A 90 1.35 17.46 -22.82
N TRP A 91 0.39 17.92 -22.00
CA TRP A 91 0.45 17.80 -20.56
C TRP A 91 0.46 16.34 -20.06
N GLN A 92 -0.03 15.39 -20.85
CA GLN A 92 0.06 13.97 -20.51
C GLN A 92 1.51 13.47 -20.63
N ASN A 93 2.26 13.93 -21.64
CA ASN A 93 3.70 13.63 -21.76
C ASN A 93 4.52 14.26 -20.62
N GLU A 94 4.09 15.42 -20.12
CA GLU A 94 4.77 16.05 -18.99
C GLU A 94 4.66 15.26 -17.70
N ILE A 95 3.56 14.54 -17.48
CA ILE A 95 3.33 13.78 -16.25
C ILE A 95 3.66 12.30 -16.37
N PHE A 96 3.51 11.67 -17.55
CA PHE A 96 3.76 10.25 -17.73
C PHE A 96 5.22 9.92 -18.07
N ARG A 97 5.64 8.71 -17.73
CA ARG A 97 6.91 8.12 -18.15
C ARG A 97 6.77 6.60 -18.36
N SER A 98 7.71 6.05 -19.10
CA SER A 98 8.00 4.61 -18.99
C SER A 98 8.71 4.36 -17.67
N ALA A 99 8.24 3.40 -16.88
CA ALA A 99 8.66 3.19 -15.51
C ALA A 99 9.19 1.77 -15.31
N PRO A 100 10.43 1.59 -14.80
CA PRO A 100 10.96 0.27 -14.52
C PRO A 100 10.30 -0.34 -13.28
N LEU A 101 10.21 -1.67 -13.31
CA LEU A 101 9.83 -2.52 -12.21
C LEU A 101 10.85 -3.65 -12.12
N GLN A 102 11.36 -3.93 -10.93
CA GLN A 102 12.30 -5.01 -10.70
C GLN A 102 11.99 -5.76 -9.41
N ASN A 103 12.27 -7.05 -9.44
CA ASN A 103 12.14 -7.91 -8.27
C ASN A 103 13.29 -8.90 -8.24
N HIS A 104 13.87 -9.06 -7.06
CA HIS A 104 14.92 -10.03 -6.79
C HIS A 104 14.54 -10.82 -5.56
N SER A 105 14.64 -12.13 -5.62
CA SER A 105 14.43 -13.00 -4.47
C SER A 105 15.48 -14.09 -4.39
N LEU A 106 15.90 -14.38 -3.17
CA LEU A 106 16.85 -15.45 -2.87
C LEU A 106 16.23 -16.30 -1.75
N THR A 107 16.17 -17.62 -1.96
CA THR A 107 15.62 -18.55 -0.98
C THR A 107 16.55 -19.73 -0.80
N PHE A 108 16.88 -20.01 0.46
CA PHE A 108 17.59 -21.20 0.91
C PHE A 108 16.59 -22.16 1.52
N SER A 109 16.50 -23.38 1.03
CA SER A 109 15.58 -24.37 1.56
C SER A 109 16.24 -25.75 1.60
N GLY A 110 15.81 -26.57 2.55
CA GLY A 110 16.35 -27.92 2.72
C GLY A 110 15.85 -28.56 4.00
N GLY A 111 16.45 -29.67 4.35
CA GLY A 111 16.16 -30.36 5.56
C GLY A 111 16.38 -31.86 5.48
N ASN A 112 16.07 -32.52 6.57
CA ASN A 112 16.02 -33.97 6.68
C ASN A 112 14.63 -34.40 7.15
N ASP A 113 14.48 -35.67 7.52
CA ASP A 113 13.19 -36.21 7.97
C ASP A 113 12.69 -35.54 9.26
N LYS A 114 13.60 -35.01 10.11
CA LYS A 114 13.24 -34.38 11.36
C LYS A 114 13.09 -32.87 11.26
N THR A 115 13.95 -32.21 10.50
CA THR A 115 13.94 -30.73 10.42
C THR A 115 13.94 -30.27 8.99
N LYS A 116 12.99 -29.39 8.66
CA LYS A 116 12.82 -28.75 7.33
C LYS A 116 12.83 -27.26 7.53
N TYR A 117 13.52 -26.55 6.64
CA TYR A 117 13.62 -25.09 6.71
C TYR A 117 13.52 -24.43 5.33
N SER A 118 13.03 -23.21 5.31
CA SER A 118 13.05 -22.32 4.16
C SER A 118 13.27 -20.90 4.68
N ILE A 119 14.37 -20.28 4.27
CA ILE A 119 14.74 -18.90 4.64
C ILE A 119 14.97 -18.14 3.35
N GLY A 120 14.34 -16.98 3.20
CA GLY A 120 14.48 -16.20 1.98
C GLY A 120 14.34 -14.71 2.22
N GLY A 121 14.92 -13.95 1.30
CA GLY A 121 14.78 -12.50 1.22
C GLY A 121 14.29 -12.10 -0.16
N SER A 122 13.58 -10.98 -0.24
CA SER A 122 13.19 -10.39 -1.51
C SER A 122 13.28 -8.86 -1.45
N TRP A 123 13.59 -8.28 -2.59
CA TRP A 123 13.58 -6.85 -2.81
C TRP A 123 12.80 -6.55 -4.08
N PHE A 124 11.82 -5.68 -3.95
CA PHE A 124 10.93 -5.25 -5.00
C PHE A 124 10.99 -3.73 -5.10
N ASP A 125 11.16 -3.21 -6.30
CA ASP A 125 11.15 -1.78 -6.58
C ASP A 125 10.33 -1.52 -7.84
N GLN A 126 9.39 -0.61 -7.74
CA GLN A 126 8.49 -0.20 -8.81
C GLN A 126 8.44 1.31 -8.88
N GLN A 127 8.95 1.88 -9.94
CA GLN A 127 8.65 3.27 -10.26
C GLN A 127 7.24 3.38 -10.83
N GLY A 128 6.53 4.45 -10.50
CA GLY A 128 5.19 4.71 -11.05
C GLY A 128 5.26 5.30 -12.45
N ILE A 129 4.25 5.01 -13.26
CA ILE A 129 4.07 5.57 -14.62
C ILE A 129 3.79 7.08 -14.61
N ILE A 130 3.35 7.64 -13.49
CA ILE A 130 3.35 9.09 -13.27
C ILE A 130 4.68 9.44 -12.60
N LYS A 131 5.38 10.47 -13.11
CA LYS A 131 6.68 10.91 -12.57
C LYS A 131 6.58 11.16 -11.06
N ASN A 132 7.67 10.96 -10.31
CA ASN A 132 7.78 11.16 -8.86
C ASN A 132 6.87 10.27 -8.00
N SER A 133 6.36 9.18 -8.54
CA SER A 133 5.68 8.15 -7.75
C SER A 133 6.45 6.84 -7.78
N GLY A 134 6.30 6.03 -6.72
CA GLY A 134 7.00 4.76 -6.64
C GLY A 134 6.66 3.96 -5.38
N PHE A 135 7.05 2.68 -5.41
CA PHE A 135 6.87 1.75 -4.31
C PHE A 135 8.08 0.81 -4.23
N GLY A 136 8.67 0.71 -3.04
CA GLY A 136 9.72 -0.23 -2.71
C GLY A 136 9.32 -1.16 -1.58
N ARG A 137 9.76 -2.43 -1.62
CA ARG A 137 9.54 -3.39 -0.53
C ARG A 137 10.73 -4.32 -0.38
N GLY A 138 11.34 -4.34 0.81
CA GLY A 138 12.25 -5.38 1.26
C GLY A 138 11.52 -6.35 2.19
N SER A 139 11.74 -7.67 2.06
CA SER A 139 11.20 -8.64 3.00
C SER A 139 12.15 -9.79 3.27
N ILE A 140 12.08 -10.31 4.51
CA ILE A 140 12.77 -11.53 4.94
C ILE A 140 11.72 -12.46 5.51
N ARG A 141 11.81 -13.75 5.18
CA ARG A 141 10.93 -14.80 5.69
C ARG A 141 11.74 -16.00 6.14
N ALA A 142 11.27 -16.66 7.20
CA ALA A 142 11.82 -17.92 7.64
C ALA A 142 10.69 -18.85 8.06
N ASN A 143 10.76 -20.12 7.63
CA ASN A 143 9.88 -21.18 8.04
C ASN A 143 10.75 -22.35 8.49
N ILE A 144 10.53 -22.83 9.70
CA ILE A 144 11.24 -23.97 10.30
C ILE A 144 10.22 -24.90 10.92
N ASN A 145 10.28 -26.17 10.54
CA ASN A 145 9.49 -27.24 11.16
C ASN A 145 10.47 -28.32 11.64
N SER A 146 10.38 -28.69 12.90
CA SER A 146 11.30 -29.66 13.51
C SER A 146 10.56 -30.65 14.38
N GLU A 147 10.79 -31.95 14.13
CA GLU A 147 10.42 -33.04 15.01
C GLU A 147 11.54 -33.24 16.04
N VAL A 148 11.41 -32.64 17.23
CA VAL A 148 12.41 -32.72 18.28
C VAL A 148 12.59 -34.20 18.74
N ASN A 149 11.46 -34.89 18.92
CA ASN A 149 11.38 -36.32 19.23
C ASN A 149 10.03 -36.89 18.78
N LYS A 150 9.72 -38.14 19.14
CA LYS A 150 8.47 -38.80 18.77
C LYS A 150 7.21 -38.16 19.39
N VAL A 151 7.39 -37.33 20.41
CA VAL A 151 6.29 -36.68 21.16
C VAL A 151 6.16 -35.21 20.83
N VAL A 152 7.27 -34.49 20.55
CA VAL A 152 7.30 -33.05 20.44
C VAL A 152 7.74 -32.64 19.04
N SER A 153 6.93 -31.78 18.39
CA SER A 153 7.32 -31.07 17.19
C SER A 153 7.12 -29.55 17.35
N LEU A 154 8.00 -28.77 16.72
CA LEU A 154 8.03 -27.31 16.74
C LEU A 154 7.82 -26.78 15.33
N SER A 155 7.06 -25.72 15.21
CA SER A 155 6.96 -24.93 13.98
C SER A 155 7.17 -23.46 14.29
N LEU A 156 7.92 -22.79 13.42
CA LEU A 156 8.17 -21.36 13.44
C LEU A 156 7.98 -20.81 12.05
N SER A 157 7.19 -19.76 11.92
CA SER A 157 7.03 -18.99 10.69
C SER A 157 7.14 -17.51 11.01
N THR A 158 8.04 -16.82 10.35
CA THR A 158 8.20 -15.37 10.50
C THR A 158 8.35 -14.70 9.16
N ILE A 159 7.77 -13.49 9.06
CA ILE A 159 7.94 -12.57 7.96
C ILE A 159 8.20 -11.20 8.55
N TYR A 160 9.28 -10.56 8.11
CA TYR A 160 9.51 -9.15 8.31
C TYR A 160 9.50 -8.46 6.95
N SER A 161 8.77 -7.36 6.82
CA SER A 161 8.74 -6.56 5.61
C SER A 161 8.85 -5.08 5.93
N LYS A 162 9.59 -4.35 5.10
CA LYS A 162 9.66 -2.89 5.12
C LYS A 162 9.25 -2.36 3.77
N THR A 163 8.32 -1.40 3.76
CA THR A 163 7.89 -0.72 2.55
C THR A 163 8.20 0.76 2.59
N ALA A 164 8.40 1.34 1.42
CA ALA A 164 8.45 2.78 1.23
C ALA A 164 7.67 3.11 -0.04
N ASN A 165 6.83 4.12 0.01
CA ASN A 165 6.08 4.59 -1.14
C ASN A 165 6.09 6.11 -1.23
N THR A 166 6.21 6.61 -2.46
CA THR A 166 5.95 8.01 -2.78
C THR A 166 4.64 8.06 -3.54
N ARG A 167 3.67 8.69 -2.94
CA ARG A 167 2.32 8.84 -3.48
C ARG A 167 2.17 10.20 -4.14
N LEU A 168 1.33 10.26 -5.14
CA LEU A 168 0.94 11.50 -5.78
C LEU A 168 -0.55 11.76 -5.58
N ARG A 169 -0.89 13.02 -5.47
CA ARG A 169 -2.26 13.47 -5.63
C ARG A 169 -2.59 13.40 -7.13
N SER A 170 -3.04 12.24 -7.60
CA SER A 170 -3.36 12.01 -9.01
C SER A 170 -4.70 12.59 -9.40
N ASP A 171 -5.71 12.41 -8.53
CA ASP A 171 -7.09 12.88 -8.69
C ASP A 171 -7.74 12.99 -7.31
N ASN A 172 -8.61 13.99 -7.11
CA ASN A 172 -9.35 14.22 -5.87
C ASN A 172 -10.84 14.48 -6.14
N SER A 173 -11.39 13.90 -7.20
CA SER A 173 -12.80 14.09 -7.61
C SER A 173 -13.20 15.53 -7.94
N VAL A 174 -12.25 16.47 -7.88
CA VAL A 174 -12.43 17.88 -8.27
C VAL A 174 -11.63 18.14 -9.53
N ARG A 175 -12.25 18.77 -10.51
CA ARG A 175 -11.61 19.08 -11.78
C ARG A 175 -10.34 19.90 -11.57
N GLY A 176 -9.20 19.35 -12.05
CA GLY A 176 -7.90 20.01 -11.96
C GLY A 176 -7.22 19.92 -10.59
N ASP A 177 -7.76 19.13 -9.63
CA ASP A 177 -7.17 18.96 -8.33
C ASP A 177 -6.42 17.61 -8.24
N GLY A 178 -5.21 17.60 -8.73
CA GLY A 178 -4.30 16.45 -8.82
C GLY A 178 -3.59 16.40 -10.17
N ALA A 179 -2.44 15.73 -10.22
CA ALA A 179 -1.57 15.74 -11.40
C ALA A 179 -2.28 15.26 -12.67
N LEU A 180 -3.05 14.17 -12.59
CA LEU A 180 -3.74 13.60 -13.74
C LEU A 180 -4.91 14.48 -14.18
N SER A 181 -5.80 14.88 -13.25
CA SER A 181 -6.95 15.70 -13.59
C SER A 181 -6.54 17.10 -14.06
N ALA A 182 -5.46 17.65 -13.52
CA ALA A 182 -4.89 18.91 -13.99
C ALA A 182 -4.34 18.79 -15.43
N ALA A 183 -3.65 17.68 -15.76
CA ALA A 183 -3.12 17.47 -17.11
C ALA A 183 -4.22 17.31 -18.16
N MET A 184 -5.43 16.85 -17.77
CA MET A 184 -6.57 16.73 -18.69
C MET A 184 -7.26 18.06 -18.98
N VAL A 185 -7.08 19.06 -18.13
CA VAL A 185 -7.79 20.35 -18.25
C VAL A 185 -6.87 21.55 -18.46
N ALA A 186 -5.56 21.38 -18.32
CA ALA A 186 -4.60 22.44 -18.55
C ALA A 186 -4.57 22.84 -20.04
N PRO A 187 -4.64 24.15 -20.37
CA PRO A 187 -4.60 24.61 -21.74
C PRO A 187 -3.29 24.24 -22.44
N PRO A 188 -3.34 23.58 -23.62
CA PRO A 188 -2.13 23.21 -24.36
C PRO A 188 -1.40 24.42 -24.96
N THR A 189 -2.03 25.60 -24.97
CA THR A 189 -1.44 26.89 -25.39
C THR A 189 -0.47 27.47 -24.35
N ILE A 190 -0.35 26.86 -23.17
CA ILE A 190 0.53 27.32 -22.07
C ILE A 190 1.72 26.38 -21.96
N THR A 191 2.94 26.93 -21.92
CA THR A 191 4.16 26.17 -21.69
C THR A 191 4.30 25.81 -20.20
N PRO A 192 4.97 24.70 -19.85
CA PRO A 192 5.14 24.27 -18.45
C PRO A 192 5.82 25.31 -17.55
N TYR A 193 6.87 25.96 -18.09
CA TYR A 193 7.71 26.89 -17.35
C TYR A 193 7.78 28.25 -18.02
N ASN A 194 7.89 29.30 -17.22
CA ASN A 194 8.15 30.67 -17.67
C ASN A 194 9.65 30.90 -17.94
N ALA A 195 9.99 32.08 -18.43
CA ALA A 195 11.38 32.45 -18.77
C ALA A 195 12.35 32.43 -17.55
N THR A 196 11.85 32.52 -16.35
CA THR A 196 12.65 32.46 -15.10
C THR A 196 12.71 31.07 -14.49
N GLY A 197 12.12 30.04 -15.14
CA GLY A 197 12.12 28.66 -14.68
C GLY A 197 11.00 28.34 -13.68
N GLY A 198 10.15 29.27 -13.33
CA GLY A 198 8.96 29.04 -12.51
C GLY A 198 7.82 28.41 -13.31
N TYR A 199 6.84 27.82 -12.62
CA TYR A 199 5.67 27.25 -13.26
C TYR A 199 4.78 28.34 -13.88
N ASN A 200 4.33 28.11 -15.12
CA ASN A 200 3.32 28.96 -15.72
C ASN A 200 1.95 28.69 -15.09
N ARG A 201 1.14 29.74 -15.02
CA ARG A 201 -0.24 29.66 -14.55
C ARG A 201 -1.13 29.11 -15.66
N VAL A 202 -1.73 27.93 -15.41
CA VAL A 202 -2.65 27.29 -16.37
C VAL A 202 -4.05 27.90 -16.37
N ASP A 203 -4.36 28.75 -15.40
CA ASP A 203 -5.60 29.49 -15.26
C ASP A 203 -5.43 30.97 -15.67
N ALA A 204 -4.41 31.30 -16.46
CA ALA A 204 -4.09 32.66 -16.84
C ALA A 204 -5.14 33.32 -17.77
N TYR A 205 -5.96 32.53 -18.45
CA TYR A 205 -6.98 33.06 -19.37
C TYR A 205 -8.26 33.44 -18.61
N SER A 206 -8.92 34.48 -19.08
CA SER A 206 -10.19 34.99 -18.52
C SER A 206 -11.34 33.98 -18.55
N PHE A 207 -11.26 33.01 -19.47
CA PHE A 207 -12.23 31.92 -19.58
C PHE A 207 -11.87 30.69 -18.75
N SER A 208 -10.70 30.66 -18.12
CA SER A 208 -10.29 29.54 -17.29
C SER A 208 -11.11 29.47 -16.01
N PRO A 209 -11.44 28.25 -15.52
CA PRO A 209 -12.00 28.10 -14.19
C PRO A 209 -11.05 28.69 -13.14
N ASN A 210 -11.60 29.34 -12.12
CA ASN A 210 -10.78 29.88 -11.05
C ASN A 210 -9.99 28.74 -10.36
N VAL A 211 -8.69 28.99 -10.13
CA VAL A 211 -7.81 28.12 -9.36
C VAL A 211 -7.54 26.75 -10.02
N LEU A 212 -7.08 26.75 -11.26
CA LEU A 212 -6.39 25.59 -11.81
C LEU A 212 -4.91 25.66 -11.44
N GLU A 213 -4.38 24.57 -10.91
CA GLU A 213 -2.95 24.43 -10.63
C GLU A 213 -2.24 23.73 -11.80
N SER A 214 -0.97 24.05 -12.02
CA SER A 214 -0.17 23.33 -13.02
C SER A 214 -0.02 21.85 -12.63
N PRO A 215 -0.16 20.90 -13.58
CA PRO A 215 0.10 19.49 -13.30
C PRO A 215 1.47 19.25 -12.67
N LEU A 216 2.47 20.03 -13.05
CA LEU A 216 3.85 19.92 -12.56
C LEU A 216 4.01 20.37 -11.10
N VAL A 217 3.17 21.28 -10.63
CA VAL A 217 3.13 21.67 -9.22
C VAL A 217 2.72 20.47 -8.36
N PHE A 218 1.71 19.70 -8.78
CA PHE A 218 1.33 18.48 -8.07
C PHE A 218 2.43 17.42 -8.06
N LEU A 219 3.24 17.35 -9.13
CA LEU A 219 4.36 16.40 -9.18
C LEU A 219 5.55 16.79 -8.31
N ASN A 220 5.87 18.07 -8.26
CA ASN A 220 7.16 18.52 -7.75
C ASN A 220 7.05 19.22 -6.39
N GLU A 221 5.89 19.80 -6.08
CA GLU A 221 5.71 20.66 -4.92
C GLU A 221 4.87 20.02 -3.81
N ILE A 222 4.39 18.80 -4.04
CA ILE A 222 3.75 17.97 -3.02
C ILE A 222 4.60 16.75 -2.75
N THR A 223 5.03 16.61 -1.52
CA THR A 223 5.63 15.37 -1.00
C THR A 223 4.57 14.60 -0.22
N ASP A 224 4.34 13.34 -0.58
CA ASP A 224 3.46 12.44 0.16
C ASP A 224 4.15 11.06 0.25
N ASN A 225 4.92 10.88 1.32
CA ASN A 225 5.69 9.67 1.56
C ASN A 225 5.00 8.80 2.60
N GLY A 226 4.94 7.50 2.31
CA GLY A 226 4.53 6.50 3.28
C GLY A 226 5.66 5.51 3.50
N SER A 227 5.84 5.08 4.72
CA SER A 227 6.69 3.95 5.05
C SER A 227 5.99 3.05 6.05
N SER A 228 6.19 1.73 5.93
CA SER A 228 5.72 0.81 6.96
C SER A 228 6.73 -0.31 7.17
N ASP A 229 6.74 -0.82 8.37
CA ASP A 229 7.40 -2.08 8.71
C ASP A 229 6.42 -2.98 9.45
N GLU A 230 6.49 -4.26 9.11
CA GLU A 230 5.62 -5.28 9.65
C GLU A 230 6.43 -6.52 10.01
N LEU A 231 6.25 -6.98 11.24
CA LEU A 231 6.72 -8.26 11.73
C LEU A 231 5.52 -9.16 12.00
N ILE A 232 5.48 -10.33 11.36
CA ILE A 232 4.55 -11.41 11.67
C ILE A 232 5.37 -12.59 12.16
N LEU A 233 5.10 -13.06 13.37
CA LEU A 233 5.73 -14.21 13.99
C LEU A 233 4.65 -15.19 14.42
N ASN A 234 4.72 -16.42 13.95
CA ASN A 234 3.86 -17.52 14.38
C ASN A 234 4.73 -18.67 14.84
N SER A 235 4.40 -19.24 16.00
CA SER A 235 5.07 -20.40 16.54
C SER A 235 4.04 -21.42 17.05
N ALA A 236 4.35 -22.70 16.95
CA ALA A 236 3.53 -23.73 17.55
C ALA A 236 4.40 -24.88 18.08
N ILE A 237 3.96 -25.45 19.19
CA ILE A 237 4.47 -26.68 19.76
C ILE A 237 3.34 -27.70 19.70
N ASN A 238 3.60 -28.86 19.10
CA ASN A 238 2.65 -29.96 19.08
C ASN A 238 3.18 -31.07 19.97
N PHE A 239 2.34 -31.56 20.87
CA PHE A 239 2.60 -32.69 21.74
C PHE A 239 1.71 -33.86 21.31
N LYS A 240 2.32 -34.96 20.88
CA LYS A 240 1.64 -36.24 20.68
C LYS A 240 1.57 -36.96 22.04
N ILE A 241 0.48 -36.74 22.79
CA ILE A 241 0.34 -37.25 24.16
C ILE A 241 0.24 -38.79 24.18
N MET A 242 -0.59 -39.30 23.24
CA MET A 242 -0.76 -40.74 23.01
C MET A 242 -1.30 -40.92 21.58
N GLU A 243 -1.48 -42.16 21.16
CA GLU A 243 -2.06 -42.44 19.84
C GLU A 243 -3.45 -41.81 19.71
N GLY A 244 -3.62 -40.97 18.67
CA GLY A 244 -4.85 -40.22 18.42
C GLY A 244 -5.02 -38.94 19.24
N LEU A 245 -4.30 -38.73 20.37
CA LEU A 245 -4.45 -37.52 21.21
C LEU A 245 -3.27 -36.59 21.05
N ASN A 246 -3.55 -35.39 20.55
CA ASN A 246 -2.56 -34.34 20.27
C ASN A 246 -2.96 -33.03 20.95
N LEU A 247 -1.99 -32.36 21.56
CA LEU A 247 -2.12 -31.00 22.08
C LEU A 247 -1.25 -30.07 21.24
N LYS A 248 -1.88 -29.04 20.65
CA LYS A 248 -1.20 -27.97 19.93
C LYS A 248 -1.28 -26.68 20.75
N LEU A 249 -0.15 -26.10 21.10
CA LEU A 249 -0.01 -24.78 21.70
C LEU A 249 0.58 -23.84 20.64
N SER A 250 -0.12 -22.79 20.29
CA SER A 250 0.35 -21.84 19.30
C SER A 250 0.30 -20.39 19.78
N GLY A 251 1.28 -19.60 19.32
CA GLY A 251 1.38 -18.18 19.58
C GLY A 251 1.65 -17.41 18.30
N GLY A 252 1.02 -16.25 18.18
CA GLY A 252 1.21 -15.31 17.10
C GLY A 252 1.48 -13.91 17.63
N LEU A 253 2.35 -13.19 16.95
CA LEU A 253 2.63 -11.78 17.15
C LEU A 253 2.61 -11.10 15.77
N GLN A 254 1.84 -10.01 15.66
CA GLN A 254 1.93 -9.09 14.55
C GLN A 254 2.23 -7.70 15.11
N ASN A 255 3.27 -7.05 14.61
CA ASN A 255 3.59 -5.66 14.91
C ASN A 255 3.72 -4.92 13.59
N PHE A 256 2.80 -3.99 13.37
CA PHE A 256 2.73 -3.14 12.19
C PHE A 256 2.92 -1.69 12.60
N ASN A 257 3.91 -1.02 12.00
CA ASN A 257 4.17 0.39 12.17
C ASN A 257 4.06 1.07 10.82
N GLN A 258 3.39 2.22 10.80
CA GLN A 258 3.24 3.03 9.59
C GLN A 258 3.52 4.50 9.91
N ARG A 259 4.29 5.13 9.03
CA ARG A 259 4.53 6.58 9.03
C ARG A 259 4.07 7.17 7.70
N ASN A 260 3.40 8.31 7.77
CA ASN A 260 2.97 9.09 6.63
C ASN A 260 3.49 10.52 6.81
N ASP A 261 4.24 11.00 5.82
CA ASP A 261 4.82 12.34 5.82
C ASP A 261 4.29 13.09 4.61
N ARG A 262 3.63 14.21 4.83
CA ARG A 262 3.09 15.03 3.77
C ARG A 262 3.58 16.46 3.92
N TYR A 263 3.98 17.05 2.80
CA TYR A 263 4.32 18.46 2.69
C TYR A 263 3.74 19.02 1.39
N SER A 264 3.12 20.18 1.47
CA SER A 264 2.72 21.00 0.33
C SER A 264 3.50 22.28 0.40
N SER A 265 4.30 22.56 -0.65
CA SER A 265 5.16 23.73 -0.67
C SER A 265 4.38 25.04 -0.83
N ARG A 266 5.06 26.16 -0.66
CA ARG A 266 4.53 27.49 -0.83
C ARG A 266 4.24 27.85 -2.31
N ALA A 267 4.74 27.06 -3.26
CA ALA A 267 4.42 27.18 -4.66
C ALA A 267 3.00 26.73 -5.00
N LEU A 268 2.39 25.88 -4.13
CA LEU A 268 1.00 25.45 -4.30
C LEU A 268 0.06 26.57 -3.83
N ARG A 269 -0.77 27.07 -4.71
CA ARG A 269 -1.66 28.23 -4.44
C ARG A 269 -2.68 27.97 -3.34
N GLY A 270 -3.12 26.72 -3.19
CA GLY A 270 -3.99 26.32 -2.06
C GLY A 270 -3.30 26.36 -0.69
N THR A 271 -1.96 26.40 -0.66
CA THR A 271 -1.15 26.46 0.57
C THR A 271 0.00 27.45 0.42
N PRO A 272 -0.25 28.76 0.16
CA PRO A 272 0.78 29.73 -0.20
C PRO A 272 1.82 29.99 0.91
N THR A 273 1.56 29.50 2.10
CA THR A 273 2.49 29.56 3.25
C THR A 273 3.15 28.23 3.55
N GLY A 274 2.90 27.20 2.73
CA GLY A 274 3.33 25.83 2.97
C GLY A 274 2.55 25.14 4.09
N SER A 275 2.39 23.84 3.99
CA SER A 275 1.77 23.01 5.04
C SER A 275 2.41 21.65 5.13
N ALA A 276 2.55 21.14 6.35
CA ALA A 276 3.09 19.80 6.63
C ALA A 276 2.16 19.02 7.55
N ASN A 277 2.13 17.71 7.36
CA ASN A 277 1.48 16.77 8.28
C ASN A 277 2.35 15.51 8.40
N VAL A 278 2.55 15.05 9.62
CA VAL A 278 3.23 13.79 9.95
C VAL A 278 2.26 12.93 10.74
N GLY A 279 2.06 11.69 10.27
CA GLY A 279 1.22 10.71 10.93
C GLY A 279 1.99 9.45 11.26
N TYR A 280 1.72 8.87 12.42
CA TYR A 280 2.23 7.59 12.87
C TYR A 280 1.09 6.71 13.34
N ASN A 281 1.10 5.46 12.93
CA ASN A 281 0.15 4.45 13.37
C ASN A 281 0.90 3.16 13.71
N GLN A 282 0.59 2.58 14.88
CA GLN A 282 1.10 1.30 15.32
C GLN A 282 -0.06 0.37 15.66
N SER A 283 0.00 -0.86 15.14
CA SER A 283 -0.91 -1.94 15.50
C SER A 283 -0.12 -3.13 16.01
N VAL A 284 -0.40 -3.58 17.23
CA VAL A 284 0.21 -4.77 17.81
C VAL A 284 -0.89 -5.77 18.13
N SER A 285 -0.77 -6.97 17.56
CA SER A 285 -1.73 -8.06 17.79
C SER A 285 -1.01 -9.29 18.37
N TYR A 286 -1.59 -9.84 19.43
CA TYR A 286 -1.15 -11.08 20.06
C TYR A 286 -2.24 -12.14 19.88
N LEU A 287 -1.81 -13.35 19.56
CA LEU A 287 -2.68 -14.52 19.46
C LEU A 287 -2.07 -15.65 20.28
N ASN A 288 -2.87 -16.28 21.13
CA ASN A 288 -2.58 -17.58 21.73
C ASN A 288 -3.74 -18.53 21.43
N GLU A 289 -3.42 -19.68 20.90
CA GLU A 289 -4.41 -20.69 20.55
C GLU A 289 -3.93 -22.06 21.05
N ASN A 290 -4.76 -22.74 21.83
CA ASN A 290 -4.49 -24.03 22.41
C ASN A 290 -5.59 -25.03 22.00
N ILE A 291 -5.21 -26.09 21.31
CA ILE A 291 -6.14 -27.07 20.74
C ILE A 291 -5.75 -28.47 21.21
N LEU A 292 -6.66 -29.13 21.89
CA LEU A 292 -6.58 -30.55 22.18
C LEU A 292 -7.47 -31.30 21.19
N SER A 293 -6.89 -32.23 20.44
CA SER A 293 -7.59 -33.01 19.42
C SER A 293 -7.43 -34.50 19.69
N TYR A 294 -8.51 -35.25 19.52
CA TYR A 294 -8.53 -36.69 19.61
C TYR A 294 -9.14 -37.31 18.36
N GLN A 295 -8.46 -38.28 17.78
CA GLN A 295 -8.96 -39.03 16.63
C GLN A 295 -8.70 -40.52 16.83
N LYS A 296 -9.73 -41.35 16.70
CA LYS A 296 -9.63 -42.79 16.77
C LYS A 296 -10.57 -43.46 15.78
N GLN A 297 -10.01 -44.38 15.06
CA GLN A 297 -10.77 -45.32 14.24
C GLN A 297 -10.89 -46.63 15.03
N PHE A 298 -12.15 -47.02 15.31
CA PHE A 298 -12.43 -48.24 16.09
C PHE A 298 -12.46 -49.48 15.19
N ASN A 299 -13.01 -49.32 13.97
CA ASN A 299 -13.03 -50.32 12.93
C ASN A 299 -13.24 -49.64 11.58
N THR A 300 -13.47 -50.39 10.51
CA THR A 300 -13.67 -49.87 9.16
C THR A 300 -14.89 -48.95 9.01
N ASN A 301 -15.86 -49.04 9.90
CA ASN A 301 -17.15 -48.38 9.83
C ASN A 301 -17.37 -47.33 10.90
N HIS A 302 -16.48 -47.24 11.88
CA HIS A 302 -16.66 -46.33 13.04
C HIS A 302 -15.40 -45.55 13.31
N SER A 303 -15.49 -44.23 13.23
CA SER A 303 -14.44 -43.31 13.64
C SER A 303 -14.99 -42.17 14.47
N ILE A 304 -14.20 -41.68 15.43
CA ILE A 304 -14.48 -40.47 16.20
C ILE A 304 -13.34 -39.49 16.01
N SER A 305 -13.71 -38.22 15.73
CA SER A 305 -12.83 -37.08 15.76
C SER A 305 -13.43 -35.99 16.67
N ALA A 306 -12.72 -35.68 17.74
CA ALA A 306 -13.14 -34.65 18.70
C ALA A 306 -12.03 -33.61 18.86
N LEU A 307 -12.44 -32.37 19.12
CA LEU A 307 -11.51 -31.26 19.33
C LEU A 307 -12.13 -30.28 20.32
N VAL A 308 -11.31 -29.79 21.23
CA VAL A 308 -11.61 -28.65 22.10
C VAL A 308 -10.49 -27.64 21.99
N GLY A 309 -10.83 -26.37 21.99
CA GLY A 309 -9.87 -25.29 21.83
C GLY A 309 -10.20 -24.06 22.66
N PHE A 310 -9.14 -23.35 23.00
CA PHE A 310 -9.17 -22.04 23.63
C PHE A 310 -8.33 -21.07 22.80
N THR A 311 -8.86 -19.88 22.54
CA THR A 311 -8.15 -18.82 21.83
C THR A 311 -8.24 -17.52 22.64
N PHE A 312 -7.10 -16.89 22.82
CA PHE A 312 -6.95 -15.52 23.31
C PHE A 312 -6.38 -14.65 22.20
N GLN A 313 -7.02 -13.54 21.92
CA GLN A 313 -6.51 -12.54 20.97
C GLN A 313 -6.64 -11.15 21.60
N ASN A 314 -5.60 -10.35 21.47
CA ASN A 314 -5.59 -8.93 21.83
C ASN A 314 -5.03 -8.13 20.66
N ASN A 315 -5.57 -6.94 20.44
CA ASN A 315 -5.07 -5.99 19.45
C ASN A 315 -5.07 -4.59 20.06
N ILE A 316 -3.95 -3.91 19.94
CA ILE A 316 -3.73 -2.55 20.41
C ILE A 316 -3.34 -1.69 19.22
N ASN A 317 -4.10 -0.61 18.99
CA ASN A 317 -3.81 0.38 17.97
C ASN A 317 -3.51 1.74 18.62
N ASN A 318 -2.39 2.32 18.26
CA ASN A 318 -1.98 3.67 18.65
C ASN A 318 -1.81 4.52 17.40
N SER A 319 -2.36 5.71 17.41
CA SER A 319 -2.16 6.66 16.33
C SER A 319 -1.80 8.05 16.87
N LEU A 320 -0.95 8.74 16.13
CA LEU A 320 -0.57 10.13 16.37
C LEU A 320 -0.48 10.83 15.02
N SER A 321 -1.07 11.99 14.89
CA SER A 321 -0.80 12.89 13.78
C SER A 321 -0.63 14.32 14.26
N SER A 322 0.27 15.04 13.62
CA SER A 322 0.51 16.46 13.89
C SER A 322 0.87 17.17 12.60
N GLY A 323 0.50 18.44 12.51
CA GLY A 323 0.81 19.26 11.34
C GLY A 323 1.13 20.70 11.73
N ALA A 324 1.60 21.44 10.75
CA ALA A 324 1.81 22.87 10.85
C ALA A 324 1.66 23.52 9.47
N ALA A 325 1.42 24.82 9.47
CA ALA A 325 1.43 25.65 8.26
C ALA A 325 2.23 26.95 8.53
N GLY A 326 2.46 27.75 7.49
CA GLY A 326 3.17 29.02 7.66
C GLY A 326 4.68 28.84 7.78
N PHE A 327 5.27 28.02 6.92
CA PHE A 327 6.72 27.78 6.91
C PHE A 327 7.49 28.95 6.30
N PRO A 328 8.61 29.37 6.88
CA PRO A 328 9.45 30.43 6.31
C PRO A 328 10.21 29.98 5.07
N SER A 329 10.42 28.66 4.90
CA SER A 329 11.14 28.04 3.79
C SER A 329 10.63 26.63 3.55
N ASP A 330 10.64 26.19 2.27
CA ASP A 330 10.29 24.82 1.89
C ASP A 330 11.42 23.83 2.17
N ALA A 331 12.66 24.31 2.45
CA ALA A 331 13.83 23.46 2.65
C ALA A 331 13.71 22.46 3.80
N LEU A 332 12.96 22.80 4.85
CA LEU A 332 12.76 21.92 6.01
C LEU A 332 11.62 20.92 5.82
N SER A 333 10.69 21.20 4.89
CA SER A 333 9.57 20.32 4.57
C SER A 333 8.86 19.81 5.85
N PHE A 334 8.49 18.55 5.92
CA PHE A 334 7.87 17.89 7.08
C PHE A 334 8.88 17.52 8.20
N TYR A 335 10.17 17.72 8.00
CA TYR A 335 11.20 17.34 9.00
C TYR A 335 11.21 18.24 10.23
N ASN A 336 10.65 19.44 10.13
CA ASN A 336 10.64 20.39 11.25
C ASN A 336 9.31 21.14 11.35
N LEU A 337 8.29 20.50 11.94
CA LEU A 337 6.97 21.10 12.11
C LEU A 337 6.98 22.37 12.98
N GLN A 338 7.90 22.46 13.94
CA GLN A 338 7.97 23.61 14.85
C GLN A 338 8.39 24.91 14.15
N SER A 339 8.94 24.85 12.94
CA SER A 339 9.27 26.05 12.15
C SER A 339 8.06 26.70 11.50
N GLY A 340 6.90 26.02 11.48
CA GLY A 340 5.64 26.58 11.02
C GLY A 340 5.04 27.54 12.02
N SER A 341 4.63 28.72 11.57
CA SER A 341 4.04 29.77 12.42
C SER A 341 2.61 29.45 12.90
N VAL A 342 1.95 28.48 12.24
CA VAL A 342 0.59 28.03 12.57
C VAL A 342 0.63 26.55 12.92
N PRO A 343 0.86 26.21 14.21
CA PRO A 343 0.85 24.81 14.65
C PRO A 343 -0.56 24.23 14.59
N GLY A 344 -0.67 23.01 14.09
CA GLY A 344 -1.90 22.22 14.18
C GLY A 344 -2.02 21.55 15.54
N VAL A 345 -3.25 21.31 15.97
CA VAL A 345 -3.50 20.54 17.20
C VAL A 345 -3.17 19.06 16.90
N PRO A 346 -2.26 18.45 17.70
CA PRO A 346 -1.98 17.03 17.54
C PRO A 346 -3.24 16.18 17.77
N ASN A 347 -3.44 15.16 16.95
CA ASN A 347 -4.51 14.19 17.11
C ASN A 347 -3.92 12.85 17.53
N THR A 348 -4.46 12.26 18.60
CA THR A 348 -4.05 10.95 19.11
C THR A 348 -5.24 10.02 19.17
N GLY A 349 -5.00 8.74 18.88
CA GLY A 349 -6.01 7.70 19.02
C GLY A 349 -5.43 6.48 19.72
N TYR A 350 -6.22 5.88 20.59
CA TYR A 350 -5.94 4.61 21.25
C TYR A 350 -7.16 3.71 21.14
N GLN A 351 -6.93 2.49 20.69
CA GLN A 351 -7.96 1.46 20.66
C GLN A 351 -7.35 0.14 21.09
N ASP A 352 -8.01 -0.51 22.03
CA ASP A 352 -7.66 -1.83 22.54
C ASP A 352 -8.89 -2.73 22.53
N TRP A 353 -8.73 -3.97 22.10
CA TRP A 353 -9.76 -4.98 22.22
C TRP A 353 -9.17 -6.34 22.52
N THR A 354 -9.87 -7.11 23.31
CA THR A 354 -9.52 -8.48 23.66
C THR A 354 -10.67 -9.41 23.32
N MET A 355 -10.35 -10.58 22.76
CA MET A 355 -11.32 -11.63 22.46
C MET A 355 -10.86 -12.94 23.03
N LEU A 356 -11.76 -13.58 23.80
CA LEU A 356 -11.63 -14.95 24.28
C LEU A 356 -12.62 -15.82 23.53
N SER A 357 -12.18 -16.98 23.06
CA SER A 357 -13.05 -17.93 22.37
C SER A 357 -12.80 -19.35 22.86
N TYR A 358 -13.88 -20.08 23.05
CA TYR A 358 -13.87 -21.52 23.34
C TYR A 358 -14.57 -22.22 22.19
N LEU A 359 -14.02 -23.32 21.76
CA LEU A 359 -14.60 -24.11 20.68
C LEU A 359 -14.59 -25.59 21.02
N GLY A 360 -15.56 -26.29 20.52
CA GLY A 360 -15.66 -27.75 20.63
C GLY A 360 -16.34 -28.32 19.39
N ARG A 361 -15.84 -29.44 18.91
CA ARG A 361 -16.41 -30.18 17.79
C ARG A 361 -16.23 -31.69 18.01
N ILE A 362 -17.27 -32.43 17.70
CA ILE A 362 -17.24 -33.90 17.67
C ILE A 362 -17.83 -34.33 16.32
N ASN A 363 -17.12 -35.17 15.61
CA ASN A 363 -17.58 -35.86 14.43
C ASN A 363 -17.54 -37.37 14.67
N TYR A 364 -18.57 -38.05 14.24
CA TYR A 364 -18.66 -39.50 14.22
C TYR A 364 -19.05 -39.94 12.82
N THR A 365 -18.37 -40.93 12.33
CA THR A 365 -18.62 -41.56 11.03
C THR A 365 -18.65 -43.03 11.20
#